data_d57972ad1b1fe4735751e58694641598
#
_entry.id   d57972ad1b1fe4735751e58694641598
#
_cell.length_a   1.000
_cell.length_b   1.000
_cell.length_c   1.000
_cell.angle_alpha   90.00
_cell.angle_beta   90.00
_cell.angle_gamma   90.00
#
_symmetry.space_group_name_H-M   'P 1'
#
loop_
_entity.id
_entity.type
_entity.pdbx_description
1 polymer ?
#
loop_
_entity_poly.entity_id
_entity_poly.type
_entity_poly.pdbx_seq_one_letter_code
_entity_poly.pdbx_strand_id
1 'polypeptide(L)'
;MATSSHAQSARGIRSLGHSELGGRSDGVQVMVNKGYAFVGHPFSGGGATVVDVRDPRHPEPVNFLAVHPRSWSLHFQTFGDLLLVAEEFNFIAHRPKIQWRDADCSAGLRVYDIADPAHPRAIGFMPVAGLGLHRIWWTGERYAYASALLDGFTDHIFICIDMATPTRPVEVGRWWIPGMWQAGGETNDWMERVALHHPVVANGYAYGAWRAGGTVILDVADPAAPKFVGQRNLSPAFGGSTHTALPLPSRDLLVVADEAMSDISVEPQKYIWIMDVRHKPNPVPLATMPLPSELDFVGQGGTFGPHNLWENRPDGFVSDTVVIATFQSAGVRVYDVRNPFRPAEIAHFVPPPPRHLIDPRPGIKRITHSADVYVAADMKLYVTDYNGGFHVLEYG
;
A
#
# COMPACT_ATOMS: atom_id res chain seq x y z
N MET A 1 -8.72 32.32 -0.83
CA MET A 1 -10.11 31.82 -0.90
C MET A 1 -10.03 30.30 -0.95
N ALA A 2 -10.48 29.61 0.09
CA ALA A 2 -10.52 28.15 0.07
C ALA A 2 -11.61 27.72 -0.92
N THR A 3 -11.18 27.19 -2.04
CA THR A 3 -12.11 26.55 -3.00
C THR A 3 -12.57 25.24 -2.36
N SER A 4 -13.82 25.18 -1.92
CA SER A 4 -14.43 23.92 -1.51
C SER A 4 -14.33 22.96 -2.70
N SER A 5 -13.50 21.95 -2.61
CA SER A 5 -13.42 20.89 -3.61
C SER A 5 -14.68 20.03 -3.47
N HIS A 6 -15.66 20.28 -4.31
CA HIS A 6 -16.86 19.46 -4.32
C HIS A 6 -16.49 18.06 -4.81
N ALA A 7 -16.82 17.02 -4.02
CA ALA A 7 -16.72 15.64 -4.45
C ALA A 7 -17.51 15.41 -5.75
N GLN A 8 -17.03 14.50 -6.61
CA GLN A 8 -17.83 14.02 -7.76
C GLN A 8 -19.04 13.22 -7.27
N SER A 9 -18.87 12.43 -6.22
CA SER A 9 -19.90 11.71 -5.49
C SER A 9 -19.49 11.50 -4.03
N ALA A 10 -20.44 11.58 -3.11
CA ALA A 10 -20.18 11.30 -1.70
C ALA A 10 -21.44 10.79 -1.00
N ARG A 11 -21.25 9.84 -0.09
CA ARG A 11 -22.27 9.32 0.81
C ARG A 11 -21.62 8.95 2.15
N GLY A 12 -22.07 9.52 3.26
CA GLY A 12 -21.55 9.21 4.59
C GLY A 12 -20.10 9.64 4.85
N ILE A 13 -19.45 10.35 3.92
CA ILE A 13 -18.11 10.92 4.07
C ILE A 13 -18.14 12.35 3.58
N ARG A 14 -17.48 13.26 4.33
CA ARG A 14 -17.34 14.67 3.94
C ARG A 14 -15.87 15.09 3.88
N SER A 15 -15.56 16.03 3.01
CA SER A 15 -14.24 16.64 2.95
C SER A 15 -14.07 17.64 4.09
N LEU A 16 -12.93 17.57 4.77
CA LEU A 16 -12.50 18.56 5.76
C LEU A 16 -11.46 19.50 5.16
N GLY A 17 -10.43 18.96 4.49
CA GLY A 17 -9.32 19.72 3.95
C GLY A 17 -8.64 19.04 2.77
N HIS A 18 -7.79 19.80 2.09
CA HIS A 18 -7.00 19.34 0.95
C HIS A 18 -5.65 20.05 0.89
N SER A 19 -4.62 19.35 0.42
CA SER A 19 -3.28 19.88 0.19
C SER A 19 -2.71 19.43 -1.14
N GLU A 20 -2.14 20.36 -1.89
CA GLU A 20 -1.33 20.09 -3.10
C GLU A 20 0.10 19.64 -2.76
N LEU A 21 0.38 19.30 -1.49
CA LEU A 21 1.68 18.78 -1.00
C LEU A 21 2.88 19.66 -1.40
N GLY A 22 2.72 20.99 -1.27
CA GLY A 22 3.76 21.94 -1.67
C GLY A 22 3.95 22.03 -3.19
N GLY A 23 2.91 21.79 -3.96
CA GLY A 23 2.92 21.80 -5.44
C GLY A 23 3.37 20.50 -6.09
N ARG A 24 3.60 19.43 -5.31
CA ARG A 24 3.92 18.11 -5.85
C ARG A 24 2.70 17.39 -6.40
N SER A 25 1.58 17.49 -5.70
CA SER A 25 0.24 16.99 -6.09
C SER A 25 0.15 15.48 -6.37
N ASP A 26 1.20 14.69 -6.14
CA ASP A 26 1.19 13.24 -6.22
C ASP A 26 1.34 12.62 -4.84
N GLY A 27 0.67 11.49 -4.59
CA GLY A 27 0.80 10.75 -3.35
C GLY A 27 0.47 9.28 -3.53
N VAL A 28 1.26 8.39 -2.89
CA VAL A 28 1.00 6.95 -2.85
C VAL A 28 0.60 6.58 -1.43
N GLN A 29 1.51 6.08 -0.60
CA GLN A 29 1.14 5.72 0.76
C GLN A 29 1.11 6.95 1.68
N VAL A 30 0.22 6.90 2.65
CA VAL A 30 0.16 7.85 3.76
C VAL A 30 0.19 7.12 5.10
N MET A 31 1.02 7.63 6.01
CA MET A 31 0.99 7.27 7.43
C MET A 31 0.83 8.52 8.27
N VAL A 32 0.07 8.42 9.37
CA VAL A 32 -0.13 9.56 10.28
C VAL A 32 0.37 9.20 11.67
N ASN A 33 1.16 10.08 12.27
CA ASN A 33 1.65 9.93 13.63
C ASN A 33 1.77 11.31 14.28
N LYS A 34 1.33 11.45 15.54
CA LYS A 34 1.42 12.68 16.36
C LYS A 34 0.91 13.94 15.64
N GLY A 35 -0.15 13.81 14.83
CA GLY A 35 -0.71 14.94 14.09
C GLY A 35 0.07 15.37 12.85
N TYR A 36 0.95 14.53 12.34
CA TYR A 36 1.66 14.72 11.07
C TYR A 36 1.45 13.53 10.14
N ALA A 37 1.21 13.82 8.86
CA ALA A 37 1.13 12.82 7.81
C ALA A 37 2.45 12.76 7.02
N PHE A 38 2.89 11.56 6.69
CA PHE A 38 4.02 11.27 5.82
C PHE A 38 3.47 10.74 4.51
N VAL A 39 3.71 11.44 3.39
CA VAL A 39 3.16 11.12 2.08
C VAL A 39 4.28 10.87 1.08
N GLY A 40 4.34 9.66 0.50
CA GLY A 40 5.34 9.26 -0.49
C GLY A 40 5.00 9.71 -1.89
N HIS A 41 6.01 10.12 -2.68
CA HIS A 41 5.88 10.67 -4.02
C HIS A 41 6.44 9.74 -5.09
N PRO A 42 5.61 9.15 -5.96
CA PRO A 42 6.11 8.30 -7.04
C PRO A 42 6.72 9.11 -8.20
N PHE A 43 6.27 10.35 -8.44
CA PHE A 43 6.62 11.12 -9.62
C PHE A 43 7.41 12.40 -9.30
N SER A 44 7.13 13.05 -8.19
CA SER A 44 7.69 14.35 -7.81
C SER A 44 8.92 14.22 -6.90
N GLY A 45 9.99 13.63 -7.43
CA GLY A 45 11.29 13.55 -6.75
C GLY A 45 11.49 12.33 -5.84
N GLY A 46 10.55 11.40 -5.79
CA GLY A 46 10.70 10.08 -5.13
C GLY A 46 10.77 10.10 -3.60
N GLY A 47 10.83 11.26 -2.95
CA GLY A 47 10.92 11.42 -1.50
C GLY A 47 9.54 11.42 -0.82
N ALA A 48 9.46 11.99 0.39
CA ALA A 48 8.24 12.08 1.17
C ALA A 48 7.99 13.49 1.71
N THR A 49 6.74 13.98 1.60
CA THR A 49 6.32 15.23 2.25
C THR A 49 5.80 14.93 3.65
N VAL A 50 6.26 15.71 4.62
CA VAL A 50 5.69 15.79 5.96
C VAL A 50 4.63 16.88 5.97
N VAL A 51 3.41 16.53 6.38
CA VAL A 51 2.26 17.45 6.40
C VAL A 51 1.76 17.59 7.83
N ASP A 52 1.66 18.81 8.35
CA ASP A 52 0.96 19.09 9.60
C ASP A 52 -0.54 18.94 9.37
N VAL A 53 -1.17 18.02 10.09
CA VAL A 53 -2.60 17.70 9.99
C VAL A 53 -3.34 17.94 11.33
N ARG A 54 -2.72 18.64 12.27
CA ARG A 54 -3.35 18.98 13.55
C ARG A 54 -4.59 19.85 13.36
N ASP A 55 -4.58 20.75 12.36
CA ASP A 55 -5.81 21.32 11.81
C ASP A 55 -6.20 20.56 10.53
N PRO A 56 -7.18 19.65 10.59
CA PRO A 56 -7.57 18.84 9.45
C PRO A 56 -8.20 19.65 8.29
N ARG A 57 -8.56 20.91 8.55
CA ARG A 57 -9.10 21.83 7.52
C ARG A 57 -8.01 22.52 6.72
N HIS A 58 -6.81 22.61 7.27
CA HIS A 58 -5.66 23.29 6.68
C HIS A 58 -4.40 22.40 6.75
N PRO A 59 -4.38 21.24 6.04
CA PRO A 59 -3.19 20.37 6.02
C PRO A 59 -2.04 21.11 5.34
N GLU A 60 -0.96 21.35 6.12
CA GLU A 60 0.16 22.20 5.70
C GLU A 60 1.43 21.36 5.49
N PRO A 61 2.04 21.35 4.29
CA PRO A 61 3.35 20.77 4.06
C PRO A 61 4.44 21.54 4.82
N VAL A 62 5.14 20.88 5.74
CA VAL A 62 6.14 21.51 6.61
C VAL A 62 7.56 21.06 6.33
N ASN A 63 7.75 19.88 5.72
CA ASN A 63 9.09 19.35 5.41
C ASN A 63 9.03 18.41 4.22
N PHE A 64 10.21 18.11 3.63
CA PHE A 64 10.39 17.12 2.59
C PHE A 64 11.61 16.26 2.87
N LEU A 65 11.39 14.95 2.98
CA LEU A 65 12.45 13.96 3.15
C LEU A 65 12.94 13.56 1.77
N ALA A 66 14.09 14.07 1.39
CA ALA A 66 14.72 13.72 0.12
C ALA A 66 15.27 12.28 0.16
N VAL A 67 15.26 11.62 -0.97
CA VAL A 67 15.88 10.30 -1.19
C VAL A 67 16.92 10.43 -2.30
N HIS A 68 17.73 9.37 -2.48
CA HIS A 68 18.68 9.32 -3.61
C HIS A 68 17.95 9.54 -4.95
N PRO A 69 18.51 10.31 -5.92
CA PRO A 69 17.81 10.70 -7.15
C PRO A 69 17.29 9.54 -8.01
N ARG A 70 17.86 8.35 -7.86
CA ARG A 70 17.39 7.13 -8.56
C ARG A 70 16.50 6.24 -7.71
N SER A 71 16.16 6.66 -6.50
CA SER A 71 15.31 5.92 -5.58
C SER A 71 13.97 6.62 -5.39
N TRP A 72 13.05 5.89 -4.82
CA TRP A 72 11.84 6.44 -4.23
C TRP A 72 11.64 5.93 -2.81
N SER A 73 10.89 6.68 -2.03
CA SER A 73 10.44 6.37 -0.68
C SER A 73 8.92 6.42 -0.67
N LEU A 74 8.27 5.34 -1.10
CA LEU A 74 6.83 5.31 -1.30
C LEU A 74 6.07 4.82 -0.08
N HIS A 75 6.71 3.96 0.72
CA HIS A 75 6.03 3.20 1.75
C HIS A 75 6.69 3.38 3.12
N PHE A 76 5.82 3.57 4.11
CA PHE A 76 6.19 3.92 5.48
C PHE A 76 5.45 3.04 6.48
N GLN A 77 6.05 2.93 7.67
CA GLN A 77 5.35 2.46 8.87
C GLN A 77 5.81 3.30 10.06
N THR A 78 4.90 3.66 10.95
CA THR A 78 5.20 4.46 12.13
C THR A 78 4.74 3.76 13.40
N PHE A 79 5.50 3.92 14.48
CA PHE A 79 5.06 3.57 15.82
C PHE A 79 5.89 4.34 16.86
N GLY A 80 5.24 4.97 17.85
CA GLY A 80 5.92 5.79 18.85
C GLY A 80 6.73 6.93 18.21
N ASP A 81 8.04 6.95 18.47
CA ASP A 81 8.97 7.93 17.95
C ASP A 81 9.74 7.47 16.70
N LEU A 82 9.31 6.40 16.06
CA LEU A 82 9.99 5.85 14.90
C LEU A 82 9.16 5.91 13.63
N LEU A 83 9.84 6.22 12.52
CA LEU A 83 9.34 6.12 11.15
C LEU A 83 10.27 5.19 10.37
N LEU A 84 9.73 4.11 9.85
CA LEU A 84 10.39 3.20 8.93
C LEU A 84 10.03 3.60 7.50
N VAL A 85 11.02 3.66 6.62
CA VAL A 85 10.87 4.07 5.22
C VAL A 85 11.51 3.01 4.32
N ALA A 86 10.72 2.48 3.40
CA ALA A 86 11.22 1.62 2.34
C ALA A 86 11.88 2.48 1.26
N GLU A 87 13.16 2.23 0.98
CA GLU A 87 13.88 2.85 -0.13
C GLU A 87 14.13 1.81 -1.22
N GLU A 88 13.74 2.15 -2.45
CA GLU A 88 13.79 1.27 -3.60
C GLU A 88 14.17 2.06 -4.86
N PHE A 89 14.73 1.37 -5.86
CA PHE A 89 14.98 1.95 -7.17
C PHE A 89 13.68 2.48 -7.81
N ASN A 90 13.73 3.69 -8.35
CA ASN A 90 12.55 4.31 -8.98
C ASN A 90 12.34 3.77 -10.39
N PHE A 91 11.53 2.72 -10.50
CA PHE A 91 11.23 2.05 -11.77
C PHE A 91 10.45 2.91 -12.75
N ILE A 92 9.69 3.89 -12.30
CA ILE A 92 8.89 4.75 -13.18
C ILE A 92 9.78 5.80 -13.84
N ALA A 93 10.58 6.50 -13.06
CA ALA A 93 11.44 7.57 -13.58
C ALA A 93 12.58 7.06 -14.46
N HIS A 94 13.02 5.80 -14.26
CA HIS A 94 14.25 5.27 -14.86
C HIS A 94 14.05 4.07 -15.79
N ARG A 95 12.82 3.71 -16.19
CA ARG A 95 12.58 2.73 -17.26
C ARG A 95 12.95 3.31 -18.62
N PRO A 96 13.51 2.55 -19.55
CA PRO A 96 14.11 1.22 -19.61
C PRO A 96 15.65 1.28 -19.86
N LYS A 97 16.37 2.26 -19.31
CA LYS A 97 17.74 2.64 -19.74
C LYS A 97 18.87 2.01 -18.93
N ILE A 98 18.58 1.18 -17.93
CA ILE A 98 19.61 0.68 -17.01
C ILE A 98 19.53 -0.83 -16.92
N GLN A 99 20.69 -1.49 -17.02
CA GLN A 99 20.84 -2.84 -16.51
C GLN A 99 20.69 -2.74 -14.98
N TRP A 100 19.63 -3.30 -14.45
CA TRP A 100 19.12 -3.10 -13.10
C TRP A 100 20.14 -3.43 -11.99
N ARG A 101 21.13 -4.29 -12.31
CA ARG A 101 22.12 -4.79 -11.35
C ARG A 101 23.21 -3.78 -10.97
N ASP A 102 23.39 -2.71 -11.75
CA ASP A 102 24.41 -1.69 -11.48
C ASP A 102 23.80 -0.33 -11.14
N ALA A 103 22.56 -0.33 -10.62
CA ALA A 103 21.88 0.90 -10.28
C ALA A 103 22.49 1.53 -9.02
N ASP A 104 23.21 2.64 -9.19
CA ASP A 104 23.54 3.55 -8.10
C ASP A 104 22.23 4.14 -7.53
N CYS A 105 21.70 3.55 -6.46
CA CYS A 105 20.47 3.93 -5.80
C CYS A 105 20.57 3.64 -4.29
N SER A 106 19.73 4.30 -3.50
CA SER A 106 19.52 3.91 -2.11
C SER A 106 18.49 2.77 -2.09
N ALA A 107 18.88 1.63 -1.55
CA ALA A 107 18.08 0.41 -1.51
C ALA A 107 18.12 -0.22 -0.11
N GLY A 108 17.00 -0.24 0.60
CA GLY A 108 16.94 -0.79 1.95
C GLY A 108 15.86 -0.19 2.84
N LEU A 109 16.05 -0.38 4.14
CA LEU A 109 15.18 0.17 5.19
C LEU A 109 15.87 1.34 5.89
N ARG A 110 15.30 2.54 5.77
CA ARG A 110 15.74 3.70 6.54
C ARG A 110 14.87 3.88 7.77
N VAL A 111 15.51 4.24 8.88
CA VAL A 111 14.84 4.52 10.15
C VAL A 111 15.07 5.98 10.52
N TYR A 112 13.97 6.67 10.82
CA TYR A 112 13.99 8.02 11.34
C TYR A 112 13.48 8.05 12.78
N ASP A 113 14.08 8.92 13.58
CA ASP A 113 13.54 9.43 14.83
C ASP A 113 12.55 10.55 14.48
N ILE A 114 11.32 10.41 14.95
CA ILE A 114 10.21 11.37 14.80
C ILE A 114 9.68 11.82 16.17
N ALA A 115 10.55 11.93 17.18
CA ALA A 115 10.19 12.60 18.43
C ALA A 115 9.69 14.03 18.16
N ASP A 116 10.31 14.73 17.20
CA ASP A 116 9.75 15.90 16.50
C ASP A 116 9.34 15.48 15.07
N PRO A 117 8.05 15.22 14.83
CA PRO A 117 7.61 14.72 13.53
C PRO A 117 7.75 15.73 12.38
N ALA A 118 7.81 17.04 12.68
CA ALA A 118 8.04 18.07 11.67
C ALA A 118 9.48 18.02 11.13
N HIS A 119 10.43 17.49 11.92
CA HIS A 119 11.86 17.43 11.58
C HIS A 119 12.44 16.01 11.77
N PRO A 120 11.99 15.02 10.99
CA PRO A 120 12.47 13.64 11.10
C PRO A 120 14.01 13.57 10.95
N ARG A 121 14.65 12.84 11.86
CA ARG A 121 16.11 12.68 11.89
C ARG A 121 16.49 11.24 11.56
N ALA A 122 17.22 11.02 10.47
CA ALA A 122 17.71 9.69 10.12
C ALA A 122 18.64 9.15 11.20
N ILE A 123 18.36 7.96 11.73
CA ILE A 123 19.12 7.32 12.82
C ILE A 123 19.66 5.94 12.45
N GLY A 124 19.14 5.30 11.39
CA GLY A 124 19.57 3.99 10.96
C GLY A 124 19.29 3.73 9.50
N PHE A 125 20.05 2.78 8.93
CA PHE A 125 19.83 2.28 7.60
C PHE A 125 20.28 0.82 7.50
N MET A 126 19.41 -0.06 7.00
CA MET A 126 19.72 -1.42 6.62
C MET A 126 19.78 -1.49 5.09
N PRO A 127 20.97 -1.50 4.48
CA PRO A 127 21.08 -1.70 3.04
C PRO A 127 20.73 -3.14 2.67
N VAL A 128 20.22 -3.33 1.45
CA VAL A 128 20.02 -4.66 0.87
C VAL A 128 20.84 -4.80 -0.41
N ALA A 129 21.32 -6.03 -0.68
CA ALA A 129 21.92 -6.36 -1.96
C ALA A 129 20.80 -6.56 -2.99
N GLY A 130 20.53 -5.55 -3.80
CA GLY A 130 19.43 -5.52 -4.76
C GLY A 130 18.87 -4.13 -5.00
N LEU A 131 17.62 -4.06 -5.42
CA LEU A 131 16.97 -2.81 -5.81
C LEU A 131 16.13 -2.16 -4.71
N GLY A 132 15.97 -2.80 -3.55
CA GLY A 132 15.39 -2.18 -2.38
C GLY A 132 14.18 -2.88 -1.80
N LEU A 133 13.49 -2.15 -0.94
CA LEU A 133 12.25 -2.58 -0.27
C LEU A 133 11.07 -1.81 -0.84
N HIS A 134 9.94 -2.53 -1.08
CA HIS A 134 8.73 -1.89 -1.59
C HIS A 134 7.73 -1.61 -0.47
N ARG A 135 7.17 -2.64 0.17
CA ARG A 135 6.20 -2.48 1.26
C ARG A 135 6.78 -3.01 2.57
N ILE A 136 6.36 -2.39 3.66
CA ILE A 136 6.74 -2.77 5.03
C ILE A 136 5.45 -3.02 5.83
N TRP A 137 5.50 -3.99 6.73
CA TRP A 137 4.55 -4.14 7.83
C TRP A 137 5.29 -4.04 9.15
N TRP A 138 4.88 -3.13 10.01
CA TRP A 138 5.43 -2.98 11.36
C TRP A 138 4.47 -2.21 12.26
N THR A 139 4.26 -2.69 13.47
CA THR A 139 3.33 -2.12 14.46
C THR A 139 4.02 -1.83 15.79
N GLY A 140 5.34 -1.59 15.76
CA GLY A 140 6.14 -1.31 16.96
C GLY A 140 6.71 -2.54 17.65
N GLU A 141 6.43 -3.74 17.15
CA GLU A 141 6.98 -4.98 17.69
C GLU A 141 8.45 -5.16 17.31
N ARG A 142 9.10 -6.18 17.88
CA ARG A 142 10.51 -6.47 17.60
C ARG A 142 10.81 -6.70 16.13
N TYR A 143 9.87 -7.32 15.39
CA TYR A 143 10.10 -7.67 13.99
C TYR A 143 9.27 -6.82 13.05
N ALA A 144 9.91 -6.36 11.99
CA ALA A 144 9.26 -5.81 10.81
C ALA A 144 9.34 -6.83 9.67
N TYR A 145 8.39 -6.73 8.74
CA TYR A 145 8.29 -7.63 7.59
C TYR A 145 8.20 -6.78 6.32
N ALA A 146 8.87 -7.20 5.25
CA ALA A 146 8.90 -6.40 4.04
C ALA A 146 8.89 -7.25 2.77
N SER A 147 8.47 -6.61 1.67
CA SER A 147 8.75 -7.08 0.34
C SER A 147 10.08 -6.48 -0.14
N ALA A 148 10.98 -7.31 -0.64
CA ALA A 148 12.34 -6.93 -1.00
C ALA A 148 12.74 -7.49 -2.37
N LEU A 149 13.20 -6.62 -3.28
CA LEU A 149 13.80 -7.04 -4.54
C LEU A 149 15.32 -7.18 -4.36
N LEU A 150 15.72 -8.42 -4.13
CA LEU A 150 17.11 -8.78 -3.85
C LEU A 150 17.80 -9.38 -5.08
N ASP A 151 19.13 -9.25 -5.12
CA ASP A 151 19.96 -9.84 -6.18
C ASP A 151 19.75 -11.35 -6.24
N GLY A 152 19.66 -11.86 -7.47
CA GLY A 152 19.47 -13.28 -7.74
C GLY A 152 18.03 -13.77 -7.75
N PHE A 153 17.08 -12.94 -7.33
CA PHE A 153 15.65 -13.25 -7.41
C PHE A 153 15.00 -12.60 -8.65
N THR A 154 13.89 -13.18 -9.11
CA THR A 154 13.14 -12.66 -10.26
C THR A 154 12.44 -11.34 -9.93
N ASP A 155 11.95 -11.20 -8.69
CA ASP A 155 11.18 -10.05 -8.22
C ASP A 155 11.16 -10.04 -6.66
N HIS A 156 10.32 -9.21 -6.05
CA HIS A 156 10.20 -9.02 -4.62
C HIS A 156 9.84 -10.31 -3.88
N ILE A 157 10.59 -10.61 -2.83
CA ILE A 157 10.38 -11.73 -1.91
C ILE A 157 10.01 -11.21 -0.51
N PHE A 158 9.61 -12.12 0.38
CA PHE A 158 9.34 -11.84 1.79
C PHE A 158 10.64 -11.85 2.61
N ILE A 159 10.84 -10.83 3.43
CA ILE A 159 11.92 -10.78 4.43
C ILE A 159 11.40 -10.41 5.81
N CYS A 160 12.07 -10.94 6.85
CA CYS A 160 11.90 -10.60 8.26
C CYS A 160 13.07 -9.77 8.74
N ILE A 161 12.81 -8.69 9.46
CA ILE A 161 13.80 -7.72 9.91
C ILE A 161 13.71 -7.60 11.44
N ASP A 162 14.81 -7.81 12.15
CA ASP A 162 14.90 -7.57 13.59
C ASP A 162 15.14 -6.07 13.84
N MET A 163 14.19 -5.46 14.55
CA MET A 163 14.17 -4.04 14.94
C MET A 163 14.59 -3.82 16.39
N ALA A 164 15.14 -4.83 17.10
CA ALA A 164 15.58 -4.71 18.50
C ALA A 164 16.55 -3.54 18.72
N THR A 165 17.33 -3.19 17.71
CA THR A 165 18.18 -2.00 17.67
C THR A 165 17.78 -1.14 16.46
N PRO A 166 16.85 -0.18 16.60
CA PRO A 166 16.32 0.60 15.45
C PRO A 166 17.38 1.36 14.66
N THR A 167 18.52 1.71 15.30
CA THR A 167 19.65 2.34 14.60
C THR A 167 20.46 1.37 13.73
N ARG A 168 20.22 0.06 13.88
CA ARG A 168 20.90 -1.01 13.14
C ARG A 168 19.96 -2.20 12.91
N PRO A 169 18.92 -2.04 12.10
CA PRO A 169 18.03 -3.15 11.74
C PRO A 169 18.80 -4.24 10.98
N VAL A 170 18.38 -5.50 11.13
CA VAL A 170 19.06 -6.65 10.51
C VAL A 170 18.03 -7.61 9.92
N GLU A 171 18.21 -8.01 8.66
CA GLU A 171 17.45 -9.13 8.11
C GLU A 171 17.80 -10.43 8.86
N VAL A 172 16.76 -11.17 9.30
CA VAL A 172 16.92 -12.41 10.06
C VAL A 172 16.34 -13.62 9.34
N GLY A 173 15.48 -13.45 8.37
CA GLY A 173 14.88 -14.54 7.61
C GLY A 173 14.22 -14.08 6.34
N ARG A 174 13.97 -15.02 5.42
CA ARG A 174 13.31 -14.76 4.13
C ARG A 174 12.51 -15.96 3.65
N TRP A 175 11.57 -15.70 2.77
CA TRP A 175 10.82 -16.72 2.07
C TRP A 175 10.40 -16.22 0.67
N TRP A 176 10.27 -17.13 -0.29
CA TRP A 176 9.86 -16.84 -1.66
C TRP A 176 9.06 -18.00 -2.26
N ILE A 177 8.27 -17.72 -3.27
CA ILE A 177 7.60 -18.77 -4.04
C ILE A 177 8.67 -19.54 -4.83
N PRO A 178 8.73 -20.88 -4.75
CA PRO A 178 9.67 -21.69 -5.54
C PRO A 178 9.63 -21.33 -7.03
N GLY A 179 10.78 -21.14 -7.65
CA GLY A 179 10.94 -20.61 -9.00
C GLY A 179 11.45 -19.18 -9.06
N MET A 180 11.45 -18.45 -7.93
CA MET A 180 11.94 -17.06 -7.90
C MET A 180 13.46 -16.93 -7.75
N TRP A 181 14.16 -17.91 -7.16
CA TRP A 181 15.59 -17.82 -6.89
C TRP A 181 16.45 -18.30 -8.08
N GLN A 182 16.60 -17.44 -9.08
CA GLN A 182 17.37 -17.77 -10.30
C GLN A 182 18.85 -17.99 -10.03
N ALA A 183 19.45 -17.23 -9.11
CA ALA A 183 20.87 -17.43 -8.75
C ALA A 183 21.13 -18.81 -8.11
N GLY A 184 20.11 -19.43 -7.52
CA GLY A 184 20.14 -20.78 -7.00
C GLY A 184 19.80 -21.86 -8.02
N GLY A 185 19.53 -21.48 -9.28
CA GLY A 185 19.19 -22.42 -10.36
C GLY A 185 17.70 -22.74 -10.44
N GLU A 186 16.82 -22.05 -9.69
CA GLU A 186 15.38 -22.21 -9.84
C GLU A 186 14.91 -21.63 -11.19
N THR A 187 13.92 -22.25 -11.77
CA THR A 187 13.25 -21.84 -13.02
C THR A 187 11.76 -21.76 -12.83
N ASN A 188 11.08 -20.96 -13.63
CA ASN A 188 9.63 -20.87 -13.68
C ASN A 188 9.16 -20.69 -15.13
N ASP A 189 7.86 -20.92 -15.34
CA ASP A 189 7.15 -20.75 -16.62
C ASP A 189 6.00 -19.75 -16.51
N TRP A 190 6.05 -18.85 -15.53
CA TRP A 190 4.99 -17.87 -15.28
C TRP A 190 4.85 -16.90 -16.45
N MET A 191 3.63 -16.74 -16.92
CA MET A 191 3.28 -15.78 -17.97
C MET A 191 3.09 -14.36 -17.42
N GLU A 192 2.87 -14.23 -16.10
CA GLU A 192 2.61 -12.96 -15.43
C GLU A 192 3.59 -12.76 -14.25
N ARG A 193 3.64 -11.53 -13.77
CA ARG A 193 4.54 -11.11 -12.68
C ARG A 193 4.15 -11.77 -11.35
N VAL A 194 4.99 -12.65 -10.83
CA VAL A 194 4.91 -13.18 -9.45
C VAL A 194 5.88 -12.40 -8.57
N ALA A 195 5.34 -11.66 -7.61
CA ALA A 195 6.10 -10.78 -6.72
C ALA A 195 5.32 -10.53 -5.45
N LEU A 196 5.96 -10.56 -4.29
CA LEU A 196 5.33 -10.07 -3.06
C LEU A 196 5.13 -8.56 -3.18
N HIS A 197 3.89 -8.10 -3.02
CA HIS A 197 3.62 -6.68 -2.90
C HIS A 197 3.59 -6.26 -1.43
N HIS A 198 2.69 -6.85 -0.63
CA HIS A 198 2.48 -6.43 0.75
C HIS A 198 2.33 -7.64 1.68
N PRO A 199 3.17 -7.80 2.72
CA PRO A 199 2.94 -8.72 3.82
C PRO A 199 2.21 -8.01 4.96
N VAL A 200 1.08 -8.54 5.42
CA VAL A 200 0.42 -8.11 6.67
C VAL A 200 0.52 -9.24 7.68
N VAL A 201 0.97 -8.96 8.88
CA VAL A 201 1.20 -10.01 9.90
C VAL A 201 0.21 -9.87 11.04
N ALA A 202 -0.43 -10.99 11.40
CA ALA A 202 -1.33 -11.08 12.54
C ALA A 202 -1.26 -12.49 13.16
N ASN A 203 -1.26 -12.57 14.50
CA ASN A 203 -1.30 -13.83 15.25
C ASN A 203 -0.26 -14.87 14.81
N GLY A 204 0.96 -14.44 14.51
CA GLY A 204 2.06 -15.32 14.09
C GLY A 204 2.00 -15.82 12.66
N TYR A 205 1.10 -15.26 11.83
CA TYR A 205 1.00 -15.57 10.40
C TYR A 205 1.19 -14.30 9.56
N ALA A 206 1.96 -14.42 8.48
CA ALA A 206 2.06 -13.42 7.44
C ALA A 206 1.10 -13.76 6.29
N TYR A 207 0.28 -12.80 5.93
CA TYR A 207 -0.65 -12.88 4.80
C TYR A 207 -0.08 -12.02 3.67
N GLY A 208 0.58 -12.67 2.74
CA GLY A 208 1.29 -12.02 1.64
C GLY A 208 0.45 -11.92 0.39
N ALA A 209 0.42 -10.73 -0.21
CA ALA A 209 -0.18 -10.48 -1.52
C ALA A 209 0.90 -10.59 -2.60
N TRP A 210 0.81 -11.60 -3.48
CA TRP A 210 1.89 -12.00 -4.40
C TRP A 210 1.58 -11.75 -5.88
N ARG A 211 0.93 -10.67 -6.20
CA ARG A 211 0.56 -10.32 -7.59
C ARG A 211 -0.12 -11.50 -8.29
N ALA A 212 0.43 -11.99 -9.41
CA ALA A 212 -0.09 -13.18 -10.11
C ALA A 212 0.07 -14.49 -9.31
N GLY A 213 0.87 -14.51 -8.26
CA GLY A 213 0.96 -15.63 -7.32
C GLY A 213 -0.22 -15.74 -6.35
N GLY A 214 -1.11 -14.73 -6.33
CA GLY A 214 -2.27 -14.70 -5.43
C GLY A 214 -1.90 -14.39 -3.99
N THR A 215 -2.63 -14.97 -3.04
CA THR A 215 -2.37 -14.81 -1.60
C THR A 215 -1.61 -16.02 -1.07
N VAL A 216 -0.53 -15.77 -0.32
CA VAL A 216 0.24 -16.81 0.39
C VAL A 216 0.19 -16.55 1.89
N ILE A 217 0.00 -17.60 2.67
CA ILE A 217 0.04 -17.56 4.14
C ILE A 217 1.32 -18.25 4.59
N LEU A 218 2.10 -17.58 5.43
CA LEU A 218 3.32 -18.10 6.06
C LEU A 218 3.12 -18.14 7.57
N ASP A 219 3.64 -19.17 8.22
CA ASP A 219 3.87 -19.19 9.66
C ASP A 219 5.20 -18.46 9.93
N VAL A 220 5.14 -17.40 10.72
CA VAL A 220 6.27 -16.55 11.11
C VAL A 220 6.51 -16.55 12.63
N ALA A 221 6.07 -17.60 13.32
CA ALA A 221 6.35 -17.77 14.74
C ALA A 221 7.87 -17.82 15.01
N ASP A 222 8.64 -18.37 14.07
CA ASP A 222 10.09 -18.19 13.99
C ASP A 222 10.42 -17.28 12.80
N PRO A 223 10.69 -15.98 13.02
CA PRO A 223 11.02 -15.05 11.94
C PRO A 223 12.31 -15.40 11.17
N ALA A 224 13.21 -16.20 11.76
CA ALA A 224 14.42 -16.66 11.07
C ALA A 224 14.14 -17.79 10.06
N ALA A 225 13.02 -18.48 10.19
CA ALA A 225 12.65 -19.60 9.35
C ALA A 225 11.14 -19.59 9.00
N PRO A 226 10.65 -18.62 8.22
CA PRO A 226 9.25 -18.56 7.80
C PRO A 226 8.85 -19.83 7.04
N LYS A 227 7.65 -20.36 7.33
CA LYS A 227 7.17 -21.63 6.76
C LYS A 227 5.91 -21.42 5.94
N PHE A 228 5.85 -22.05 4.78
CA PHE A 228 4.65 -22.12 3.96
C PHE A 228 3.51 -22.82 4.68
N VAL A 229 2.32 -22.22 4.66
CA VAL A 229 1.09 -22.78 5.23
C VAL A 229 0.06 -23.04 4.14
N GLY A 230 -0.20 -22.06 3.26
CA GLY A 230 -1.19 -22.20 2.21
C GLY A 230 -1.12 -21.08 1.18
N GLN A 231 -1.77 -21.33 0.04
CA GLN A 231 -1.83 -20.37 -1.05
C GLN A 231 -3.21 -20.42 -1.72
N ARG A 232 -3.70 -19.25 -2.15
CA ARG A 232 -4.88 -19.16 -3.00
C ARG A 232 -4.66 -18.18 -4.12
N ASN A 233 -4.68 -18.67 -5.36
CA ASN A 233 -4.67 -17.86 -6.56
C ASN A 233 -6.03 -17.98 -7.26
N LEU A 234 -6.61 -16.87 -7.68
CA LEU A 234 -7.89 -16.79 -8.38
C LEU A 234 -7.71 -16.38 -9.85
N SER A 235 -6.47 -16.15 -10.30
CA SER A 235 -6.14 -15.81 -11.68
C SER A 235 -5.45 -16.98 -12.41
N PRO A 236 -5.83 -17.33 -13.65
CA PRO A 236 -7.08 -16.94 -14.26
C PRO A 236 -8.22 -17.74 -13.62
N ALA A 237 -9.47 -17.46 -13.59
CA ALA A 237 -10.33 -16.80 -14.55
C ALA A 237 -10.59 -15.33 -14.19
N PHE A 238 -10.15 -14.88 -12.99
CA PHE A 238 -10.30 -13.49 -12.55
C PHE A 238 -9.03 -12.68 -12.82
N GLY A 239 -9.14 -11.36 -12.70
CA GLY A 239 -8.10 -10.44 -13.12
C GLY A 239 -6.75 -10.50 -12.38
N GLY A 240 -6.67 -11.13 -11.20
CA GLY A 240 -5.42 -11.28 -10.44
C GLY A 240 -4.76 -9.95 -10.08
N SER A 241 -3.43 -9.95 -9.94
CA SER A 241 -2.63 -8.83 -9.42
C SER A 241 -2.91 -8.56 -7.94
N THR A 242 -2.92 -9.61 -7.13
CA THR A 242 -3.18 -9.52 -5.68
C THR A 242 -2.21 -8.54 -5.03
N HIS A 243 -2.79 -7.53 -4.36
CA HIS A 243 -2.09 -6.34 -3.90
C HIS A 243 -2.01 -6.21 -2.39
N THR A 244 -3.13 -6.47 -1.70
CA THR A 244 -3.23 -6.42 -0.23
C THR A 244 -4.01 -7.63 0.26
N ALA A 245 -3.55 -8.27 1.34
CA ALA A 245 -4.23 -9.36 2.02
C ALA A 245 -4.39 -8.98 3.50
N LEU A 246 -5.57 -8.48 3.88
CA LEU A 246 -5.88 -7.96 5.22
C LEU A 246 -6.56 -9.03 6.05
N PRO A 247 -5.92 -9.58 7.10
CA PRO A 247 -6.57 -10.51 8.00
C PRO A 247 -7.56 -9.81 8.94
N LEU A 248 -8.68 -10.50 9.23
CA LEU A 248 -9.62 -10.18 10.29
C LEU A 248 -9.61 -11.36 11.29
N PRO A 249 -8.62 -11.43 12.18
CA PRO A 249 -8.28 -12.65 12.93
C PRO A 249 -9.37 -13.11 13.89
N SER A 250 -10.16 -12.18 14.47
CA SER A 250 -11.26 -12.51 15.39
C SER A 250 -12.42 -13.27 14.70
N ARG A 251 -12.42 -13.28 13.36
CA ARG A 251 -13.47 -13.87 12.54
C ARG A 251 -12.96 -14.96 11.57
N ASP A 252 -11.67 -15.26 11.62
CA ASP A 252 -11.01 -16.17 10.66
C ASP A 252 -11.31 -15.80 9.21
N LEU A 253 -11.37 -14.50 8.92
CA LEU A 253 -11.57 -13.97 7.57
C LEU A 253 -10.30 -13.30 7.04
N LEU A 254 -10.17 -13.28 5.72
CA LEU A 254 -9.15 -12.56 5.00
C LEU A 254 -9.80 -11.74 3.90
N VAL A 255 -9.50 -10.44 3.86
CA VAL A 255 -9.94 -9.54 2.79
C VAL A 255 -8.80 -9.33 1.83
N VAL A 256 -8.99 -9.65 0.57
CA VAL A 256 -7.95 -9.62 -0.46
C VAL A 256 -8.34 -8.66 -1.57
N ALA A 257 -7.51 -7.66 -1.82
CA ALA A 257 -7.69 -6.70 -2.91
C ALA A 257 -6.75 -7.04 -4.07
N ASP A 258 -7.31 -7.11 -5.28
CA ASP A 258 -6.56 -7.16 -6.54
C ASP A 258 -6.39 -5.73 -7.08
N GLU A 259 -5.22 -5.38 -7.59
CA GLU A 259 -4.96 -4.04 -8.12
C GLU A 259 -5.30 -3.92 -9.60
N ALA A 260 -5.97 -2.84 -9.98
CA ALA A 260 -6.04 -2.44 -11.38
C ALA A 260 -4.75 -1.69 -11.75
N MET A 261 -4.06 -2.20 -12.77
CA MET A 261 -2.74 -1.70 -13.21
C MET A 261 -2.83 -0.88 -14.50
N SER A 262 -3.93 -1.04 -15.25
CA SER A 262 -4.11 -0.49 -16.60
C SER A 262 -5.51 0.11 -16.77
N ASP A 263 -5.77 0.69 -17.94
CA ASP A 263 -7.10 1.15 -18.32
C ASP A 263 -8.09 -0.02 -18.33
N ILE A 264 -9.29 0.19 -17.80
CA ILE A 264 -10.34 -0.83 -17.70
C ILE A 264 -10.73 -1.44 -19.07
N SER A 265 -10.45 -0.74 -20.16
CA SER A 265 -10.72 -1.23 -21.51
C SER A 265 -9.79 -2.37 -21.96
N VAL A 266 -8.65 -2.55 -21.28
CA VAL A 266 -7.60 -3.52 -21.66
C VAL A 266 -7.23 -4.50 -20.54
N GLU A 267 -7.83 -4.34 -19.36
CA GLU A 267 -7.56 -5.17 -18.19
C GLU A 267 -8.84 -5.81 -17.65
N PRO A 268 -8.82 -7.09 -17.24
CA PRO A 268 -9.97 -7.72 -16.59
C PRO A 268 -10.37 -6.99 -15.30
N GLN A 269 -11.67 -7.02 -14.98
CA GLN A 269 -12.21 -6.45 -13.74
C GLN A 269 -11.48 -7.00 -12.51
N LYS A 270 -11.08 -6.11 -11.61
CA LYS A 270 -10.45 -6.42 -10.32
C LYS A 270 -11.48 -6.36 -9.19
N TYR A 271 -11.24 -7.15 -8.14
CA TYR A 271 -12.17 -7.30 -7.04
C TYR A 271 -11.49 -7.15 -5.68
N ILE A 272 -12.30 -6.87 -4.67
CA ILE A 272 -11.96 -7.10 -3.27
C ILE A 272 -12.72 -8.35 -2.83
N TRP A 273 -11.99 -9.37 -2.43
CA TRP A 273 -12.51 -10.67 -2.03
C TRP A 273 -12.65 -10.79 -0.52
N ILE A 274 -13.62 -11.53 -0.04
CA ILE A 274 -13.67 -12.04 1.34
C ILE A 274 -13.43 -13.55 1.27
N MET A 275 -12.48 -14.04 2.07
CA MET A 275 -12.12 -15.46 2.15
C MET A 275 -12.27 -15.97 3.59
N ASP A 276 -12.71 -17.22 3.74
CA ASP A 276 -12.63 -17.99 4.96
C ASP A 276 -11.24 -18.59 5.10
N VAL A 277 -10.57 -18.31 6.23
CA VAL A 277 -9.22 -18.81 6.55
C VAL A 277 -9.17 -19.60 7.85
N ARG A 278 -10.31 -20.16 8.31
CA ARG A 278 -10.35 -21.10 9.44
C ARG A 278 -9.39 -22.27 9.21
N HIS A 279 -9.31 -22.73 7.98
CA HIS A 279 -8.33 -23.72 7.53
C HIS A 279 -7.29 -23.04 6.64
N LYS A 280 -6.29 -22.44 7.24
CA LYS A 280 -5.26 -21.62 6.55
C LYS A 280 -4.56 -22.31 5.36
N PRO A 281 -4.33 -23.65 5.36
CA PRO A 281 -3.80 -24.33 4.17
C PRO A 281 -4.69 -24.25 2.92
N ASN A 282 -5.98 -23.95 3.07
CA ASN A 282 -6.92 -23.86 1.96
C ASN A 282 -7.90 -22.68 2.15
N PRO A 283 -7.48 -21.44 1.88
CA PRO A 283 -8.38 -20.27 1.90
C PRO A 283 -9.53 -20.44 0.90
N VAL A 284 -10.77 -20.17 1.32
CA VAL A 284 -11.99 -20.37 0.51
C VAL A 284 -12.66 -19.02 0.25
N PRO A 285 -12.83 -18.57 -1.02
CA PRO A 285 -13.58 -17.36 -1.32
C PRO A 285 -15.05 -17.51 -0.92
N LEU A 286 -15.59 -16.49 -0.24
CA LEU A 286 -16.99 -16.42 0.20
C LEU A 286 -17.82 -15.47 -0.66
N ALA A 287 -17.27 -14.27 -0.93
CA ALA A 287 -17.93 -13.22 -1.69
C ALA A 287 -16.89 -12.21 -2.23
N THR A 288 -17.36 -11.29 -3.09
CA THR A 288 -16.66 -10.06 -3.43
C THR A 288 -17.39 -8.85 -2.84
N MET A 289 -16.65 -7.76 -2.58
CA MET A 289 -17.29 -6.48 -2.30
C MET A 289 -18.08 -6.00 -3.53
N PRO A 290 -19.21 -5.28 -3.35
CA PRO A 290 -19.92 -4.67 -4.47
C PRO A 290 -19.01 -3.68 -5.19
N LEU A 291 -19.11 -3.67 -6.53
CA LEU A 291 -18.37 -2.71 -7.36
C LEU A 291 -19.06 -1.33 -7.28
N PRO A 292 -18.29 -0.24 -7.27
CA PRO A 292 -18.83 1.11 -7.38
C PRO A 292 -19.64 1.31 -8.68
N SER A 293 -20.79 1.97 -8.60
CA SER A 293 -21.70 2.12 -9.74
C SER A 293 -22.50 3.43 -9.77
N GLU A 294 -22.19 4.36 -8.86
CA GLU A 294 -22.91 5.65 -8.78
C GLU A 294 -22.51 6.66 -9.86
N LEU A 295 -21.39 6.41 -10.56
CA LEU A 295 -20.93 7.14 -11.75
C LEU A 295 -20.55 6.13 -12.84
N ASP A 296 -20.43 6.60 -14.07
CA ASP A 296 -19.95 5.78 -15.19
C ASP A 296 -18.41 5.70 -15.20
N PHE A 297 -17.85 4.98 -14.22
CA PHE A 297 -16.41 4.81 -14.09
C PHE A 297 -15.78 4.09 -15.29
N VAL A 298 -16.50 3.15 -15.90
CA VAL A 298 -16.03 2.40 -17.07
C VAL A 298 -16.01 3.29 -18.30
N GLY A 299 -17.06 4.08 -18.55
CA GLY A 299 -17.12 5.01 -19.68
C GLY A 299 -16.11 6.15 -19.57
N GLN A 300 -15.74 6.57 -18.36
CA GLN A 300 -14.64 7.53 -18.14
C GLN A 300 -13.28 6.95 -18.58
N GLY A 301 -13.11 5.63 -18.50
CA GLY A 301 -11.86 4.92 -18.72
C GLY A 301 -10.84 5.18 -17.63
N GLY A 302 -9.56 4.84 -17.88
CA GLY A 302 -8.49 4.85 -16.89
C GLY A 302 -8.56 3.63 -15.96
N THR A 303 -7.84 3.66 -14.87
CA THR A 303 -7.78 2.53 -13.93
C THR A 303 -9.03 2.49 -13.06
N PHE A 304 -9.80 1.42 -13.14
CA PHE A 304 -10.98 1.18 -12.32
C PHE A 304 -10.84 -0.14 -11.57
N GLY A 305 -10.52 -0.08 -10.30
CA GLY A 305 -10.31 -1.23 -9.44
C GLY A 305 -9.80 -0.83 -8.06
N PRO A 306 -9.76 -1.79 -7.13
CA PRO A 306 -9.17 -1.54 -5.81
C PRO A 306 -7.68 -1.26 -5.93
N HIS A 307 -7.13 -0.61 -4.90
CA HIS A 307 -5.70 -0.44 -4.73
C HIS A 307 -5.30 -0.86 -3.32
N ASN A 308 -5.42 0.01 -2.31
CA ASN A 308 -5.06 -0.32 -0.94
C ASN A 308 -6.29 -0.52 -0.05
N LEU A 309 -6.13 -1.39 0.95
CA LEU A 309 -7.03 -1.49 2.10
C LEU A 309 -6.40 -0.76 3.28
N TRP A 310 -7.23 -0.15 4.12
CA TRP A 310 -6.78 0.28 5.45
C TRP A 310 -6.28 -0.94 6.25
N GLU A 311 -5.10 -0.85 6.80
CA GLU A 311 -4.34 -1.99 7.33
C GLU A 311 -4.81 -2.46 8.72
N ASN A 312 -5.87 -1.89 9.31
CA ASN A 312 -6.33 -2.21 10.68
C ASN A 312 -5.22 -2.08 11.73
N ARG A 313 -4.40 -1.06 11.62
CA ARG A 313 -3.28 -0.83 12.53
C ARG A 313 -3.76 -0.50 13.94
N PRO A 314 -3.06 -0.97 14.99
CA PRO A 314 -3.46 -0.75 16.38
C PRO A 314 -3.41 0.72 16.83
N ASP A 315 -2.68 1.58 16.11
CA ASP A 315 -2.57 3.03 16.35
C ASP A 315 -3.61 3.86 15.57
N GLY A 316 -4.52 3.20 14.83
CA GLY A 316 -5.61 3.83 14.09
C GLY A 316 -6.99 3.22 14.40
N PHE A 317 -7.91 3.33 13.45
CA PHE A 317 -9.22 2.68 13.53
C PHE A 317 -9.07 1.17 13.31
N VAL A 318 -9.54 0.37 14.24
CA VAL A 318 -9.51 -1.11 14.14
C VAL A 318 -10.93 -1.63 14.07
N SER A 319 -11.22 -2.47 13.09
CA SER A 319 -12.52 -3.12 12.92
C SER A 319 -12.38 -4.50 12.27
N ASP A 320 -13.20 -5.44 12.74
CA ASP A 320 -13.38 -6.75 12.11
C ASP A 320 -14.67 -6.83 11.28
N THR A 321 -15.44 -5.74 11.23
CA THR A 321 -16.74 -5.65 10.54
C THR A 321 -16.85 -4.52 9.54
N VAL A 322 -15.90 -3.60 9.53
CA VAL A 322 -15.80 -2.50 8.57
C VAL A 322 -14.47 -2.56 7.85
N VAL A 323 -14.51 -2.57 6.52
CA VAL A 323 -13.34 -2.52 5.64
C VAL A 323 -13.34 -1.21 4.88
N ILE A 324 -12.21 -0.53 4.86
CA ILE A 324 -12.03 0.73 4.14
C ILE A 324 -10.96 0.52 3.06
N ALA A 325 -11.26 0.96 1.84
CA ALA A 325 -10.42 0.74 0.67
C ALA A 325 -10.35 1.97 -0.21
N THR A 326 -9.24 2.17 -0.90
CA THR A 326 -9.18 3.01 -2.09
C THR A 326 -9.54 2.17 -3.32
N PHE A 327 -10.28 2.79 -4.25
CA PHE A 327 -10.76 2.16 -5.48
C PHE A 327 -10.44 3.06 -6.68
N GLN A 328 -9.20 3.46 -6.79
CA GLN A 328 -8.60 4.31 -7.84
C GLN A 328 -9.56 5.39 -8.38
N SER A 329 -10.08 5.27 -9.60
CA SER A 329 -10.99 6.27 -10.19
C SER A 329 -12.30 6.44 -9.42
N ALA A 330 -12.66 5.47 -8.59
CA ALA A 330 -13.86 5.51 -7.76
C ALA A 330 -13.62 5.99 -6.31
N GLY A 331 -12.44 6.52 -5.99
CA GLY A 331 -12.17 7.18 -4.70
C GLY A 331 -12.01 6.22 -3.51
N VAL A 332 -12.48 6.63 -2.33
CA VAL A 332 -12.46 5.81 -1.11
C VAL A 332 -13.83 5.21 -0.83
N ARG A 333 -13.83 3.97 -0.34
CA ARG A 333 -15.02 3.15 -0.08
C ARG A 333 -15.00 2.58 1.32
N VAL A 334 -16.16 2.50 1.95
CA VAL A 334 -16.38 1.86 3.25
C VAL A 334 -17.39 0.75 3.10
N TYR A 335 -17.01 -0.45 3.53
CA TYR A 335 -17.84 -1.65 3.41
C TYR A 335 -18.16 -2.23 4.78
N ASP A 336 -19.43 -2.61 4.96
CA ASP A 336 -19.90 -3.45 6.05
C ASP A 336 -19.73 -4.93 5.68
N VAL A 337 -18.93 -5.65 6.47
CA VAL A 337 -18.66 -7.08 6.28
C VAL A 337 -19.17 -7.94 7.43
N ARG A 338 -20.12 -7.44 8.25
CA ARG A 338 -20.75 -8.22 9.31
C ARG A 338 -21.31 -9.53 8.77
N ASN A 339 -21.96 -9.49 7.62
CA ASN A 339 -22.29 -10.69 6.86
C ASN A 339 -21.26 -10.90 5.74
N PRO A 340 -20.27 -11.82 5.90
CA PRO A 340 -19.20 -11.99 4.92
C PRO A 340 -19.68 -12.59 3.58
N PHE A 341 -20.90 -13.13 3.53
CA PHE A 341 -21.52 -13.63 2.30
C PHE A 341 -22.30 -12.57 1.53
N ARG A 342 -22.54 -11.41 2.15
CA ARG A 342 -23.30 -10.27 1.59
C ARG A 342 -22.70 -8.96 2.08
N PRO A 343 -21.45 -8.65 1.71
CA PRO A 343 -20.86 -7.36 2.05
C PRO A 343 -21.66 -6.23 1.39
N ALA A 344 -21.72 -5.08 2.04
CA ALA A 344 -22.45 -3.92 1.53
C ALA A 344 -21.57 -2.66 1.59
N GLU A 345 -21.57 -1.85 0.53
CA GLU A 345 -21.00 -0.51 0.61
C GLU A 345 -21.92 0.40 1.46
N ILE A 346 -21.35 1.01 2.50
CA ILE A 346 -22.09 1.87 3.42
C ILE A 346 -21.74 3.35 3.28
N ALA A 347 -20.55 3.67 2.75
CA ALA A 347 -20.14 5.05 2.49
C ALA A 347 -19.09 5.12 1.36
N HIS A 348 -19.00 6.28 0.71
CA HIS A 348 -17.96 6.57 -0.26
C HIS A 348 -17.67 8.07 -0.40
N PHE A 349 -16.50 8.36 -0.95
CA PHE A 349 -16.10 9.69 -1.38
C PHE A 349 -15.23 9.61 -2.62
N VAL A 350 -15.68 10.22 -3.72
CA VAL A 350 -14.92 10.33 -4.97
C VAL A 350 -14.39 11.76 -5.07
N PRO A 351 -13.08 11.98 -4.91
CA PRO A 351 -12.48 13.30 -5.06
C PRO A 351 -12.76 13.92 -6.43
N PRO A 352 -12.67 15.24 -6.57
CA PRO A 352 -12.73 15.88 -7.89
C PRO A 352 -11.53 15.44 -8.74
N PRO A 353 -11.64 15.47 -10.08
CA PRO A 353 -10.50 15.22 -10.95
C PRO A 353 -9.35 16.20 -10.64
N PRO A 354 -8.09 15.76 -10.76
CA PRO A 354 -6.95 16.62 -10.51
C PRO A 354 -6.91 17.79 -11.50
N ARG A 355 -6.37 18.93 -11.06
CA ARG A 355 -6.21 20.11 -11.93
C ARG A 355 -5.18 19.87 -13.01
N HIS A 356 -4.11 19.16 -12.68
CA HIS A 356 -2.98 18.83 -13.54
C HIS A 356 -2.63 17.36 -13.43
N LEU A 357 -2.02 16.79 -14.45
CA LEU A 357 -1.39 15.47 -14.37
C LEU A 357 0.06 15.64 -13.94
N ILE A 358 0.44 14.93 -12.91
CA ILE A 358 1.82 14.80 -12.43
C ILE A 358 2.42 13.47 -12.90
N ASP A 359 1.59 12.44 -13.03
CA ASP A 359 1.96 11.13 -13.55
C ASP A 359 2.47 11.25 -15.00
N PRO A 360 3.77 10.97 -15.26
CA PRO A 360 4.36 11.14 -16.59
C PRO A 360 4.10 9.97 -17.54
N ARG A 361 3.40 8.93 -17.08
CA ARG A 361 3.16 7.73 -17.90
C ARG A 361 2.26 8.06 -19.08
N PRO A 362 2.53 7.52 -20.29
CA PRO A 362 1.71 7.78 -21.46
C PRO A 362 0.30 7.21 -21.32
N GLY A 363 -0.69 7.94 -21.82
CA GLY A 363 -2.09 7.50 -21.85
C GLY A 363 -2.85 7.68 -20.54
N ILE A 364 -2.23 8.23 -19.49
CA ILE A 364 -2.93 8.53 -18.22
C ILE A 364 -3.99 9.61 -18.46
N LYS A 365 -5.19 9.33 -17.98
CA LYS A 365 -6.33 10.26 -18.05
C LYS A 365 -6.38 11.19 -16.84
N ARG A 366 -6.88 12.40 -17.03
CA ARG A 366 -7.07 13.38 -15.96
C ARG A 366 -8.37 13.09 -15.20
N ILE A 367 -8.37 11.99 -14.46
CA ILE A 367 -9.45 11.54 -13.57
C ILE A 367 -8.89 11.32 -12.17
N THR A 368 -9.77 11.16 -11.19
CA THR A 368 -9.38 10.72 -9.83
C THR A 368 -8.58 9.43 -9.88
N HIS A 369 -7.56 9.34 -9.05
CA HIS A 369 -6.77 8.11 -8.87
C HIS A 369 -6.35 7.98 -7.42
N SER A 370 -7.33 7.71 -6.54
CA SER A 370 -7.09 7.54 -5.11
C SER A 370 -6.20 6.34 -4.85
N ALA A 371 -5.09 6.56 -4.14
CA ALA A 371 -4.01 5.59 -4.01
C ALA A 371 -4.03 4.86 -2.66
N ASP A 372 -4.07 5.59 -1.54
CA ASP A 372 -4.00 5.00 -0.21
C ASP A 372 -4.90 5.72 0.77
N VAL A 373 -5.19 5.06 1.90
CA VAL A 373 -5.97 5.61 2.99
C VAL A 373 -5.38 5.20 4.34
N TYR A 374 -5.11 6.17 5.19
CA TYR A 374 -4.91 5.99 6.63
C TYR A 374 -6.18 6.39 7.36
N VAL A 375 -6.63 5.59 8.33
CA VAL A 375 -7.82 5.87 9.12
C VAL A 375 -7.46 6.04 10.59
N ALA A 376 -7.63 7.24 11.09
CA ALA A 376 -7.38 7.55 12.49
C ALA A 376 -8.49 6.98 13.41
N ALA A 377 -8.19 6.81 14.69
CA ALA A 377 -9.13 6.27 15.67
C ALA A 377 -10.42 7.10 15.81
N ASP A 378 -10.37 8.38 15.48
CA ASP A 378 -11.51 9.30 15.46
C ASP A 378 -12.25 9.36 14.11
N MET A 379 -12.02 8.38 13.25
CA MET A 379 -12.66 8.22 11.93
C MET A 379 -12.36 9.33 10.93
N LYS A 380 -11.26 10.07 11.11
CA LYS A 380 -10.69 10.86 10.02
C LYS A 380 -9.96 9.94 9.05
N LEU A 381 -10.20 10.17 7.76
CA LEU A 381 -9.54 9.46 6.67
C LEU A 381 -8.57 10.41 5.99
N TYR A 382 -7.33 9.97 5.87
CA TYR A 382 -6.27 10.67 5.15
C TYR A 382 -6.02 9.92 3.86
N VAL A 383 -6.38 10.55 2.73
CA VAL A 383 -6.41 9.88 1.42
C VAL A 383 -5.45 10.56 0.47
N THR A 384 -4.62 9.77 -0.20
CA THR A 384 -3.72 10.24 -1.26
C THR A 384 -4.30 9.97 -2.64
N ASP A 385 -3.89 10.77 -3.59
CA ASP A 385 -4.21 10.59 -5.01
C ASP A 385 -2.94 10.76 -5.85
N TYR A 386 -2.81 10.00 -6.94
CA TYR A 386 -1.63 10.06 -7.81
C TYR A 386 -1.42 11.40 -8.53
N ASN A 387 -2.45 12.22 -8.61
CA ASN A 387 -2.39 13.52 -9.28
C ASN A 387 -3.16 14.62 -8.53
N GLY A 388 -4.01 14.22 -7.58
CA GLY A 388 -4.93 15.08 -6.85
C GLY A 388 -4.45 15.50 -5.45
N GLY A 389 -3.22 15.15 -5.08
CA GLY A 389 -2.63 15.50 -3.79
C GLY A 389 -3.15 14.69 -2.60
N PHE A 390 -3.52 15.38 -1.54
CA PHE A 390 -3.85 14.79 -0.24
C PHE A 390 -5.16 15.37 0.30
N HIS A 391 -6.08 14.49 0.66
CA HIS A 391 -7.39 14.84 1.19
C HIS A 391 -7.50 14.42 2.65
N VAL A 392 -8.08 15.28 3.48
CA VAL A 392 -8.53 14.94 4.83
C VAL A 392 -10.04 14.89 4.83
N LEU A 393 -10.57 13.71 5.15
CA LEU A 393 -11.99 13.42 5.11
C LEU A 393 -12.48 13.00 6.49
N GLU A 394 -13.78 12.99 6.71
CA GLU A 394 -14.42 12.50 7.91
C GLU A 394 -15.58 11.59 7.54
N TYR A 395 -15.61 10.40 8.15
CA TYR A 395 -16.68 9.43 8.06
C TYR A 395 -17.61 9.55 9.27
N GLY A 396 -18.93 9.73 9.04
CA GLY A 396 -19.91 9.87 10.09
C GLY A 396 -21.31 10.14 9.59
#